data_661783f0af9bcb01c1b4f4b09367f21f
#
_entry.id   661783f0af9bcb01c1b4f4b09367f21f
#
_cell.length_a   1.000
_cell.length_b   1.000
_cell.length_c   1.000
_cell.angle_alpha   90.00
_cell.angle_beta   90.00
_cell.angle_gamma   90.00
#
_symmetry.space_group_name_H-M   'P 1'
#
loop_
_entity.id
_entity.type
_entity.pdbx_description
1 polymer ?
#
loop_
_entity_poly.entity_id
_entity_poly.type
_entity_poly.pdbx_seq_one_letter_code
_entity_poly.pdbx_strand_id
1 'polypeptide(L)'
;MSRADLEKKPYDVATMFDGIAKRYDLMNDVAAMGQVGMWRDLMVDALDIDPGDAVMDLAAGTGTSSTAIAEAGARVVAADFSLGMMSEGRRRGAPVPFVGADGQHLPFADDAFDAAVISFGLRNVHEPRMALAEMVRVVRPGGKVVVCEFSTPTWGPFRTVYEKYLLRALPAVAGRFATTVDAYEYLAESILDWPDQESLRRWFGDAGLEQTQYRNLSGGIVALHRGVVPVAE
;
A
#
# COMPACT_ATOMS: atom_id res chain seq x y z
N MET A 1 -12.34 -14.65 -17.43
CA MET A 1 -11.27 -13.78 -16.92
C MET A 1 -10.50 -14.62 -15.93
N SER A 2 -9.16 -14.66 -15.99
CA SER A 2 -8.40 -15.36 -14.95
C SER A 2 -8.56 -14.59 -13.64
N ARG A 3 -8.76 -15.30 -12.54
CA ARG A 3 -8.77 -14.74 -11.19
C ARG A 3 -7.32 -14.36 -10.85
N ALA A 4 -7.08 -13.20 -10.23
CA ALA A 4 -5.81 -12.93 -9.60
C ALA A 4 -5.57 -13.96 -8.48
N ASP A 5 -4.36 -14.50 -8.42
CA ASP A 5 -3.93 -15.51 -7.47
C ASP A 5 -2.64 -15.08 -6.75
N LEU A 6 -2.11 -15.94 -5.89
CA LEU A 6 -0.89 -15.65 -5.13
C LEU A 6 0.40 -15.64 -5.99
N GLU A 7 0.32 -16.03 -7.27
CA GLU A 7 1.41 -15.78 -8.23
C GLU A 7 1.54 -14.28 -8.57
N LYS A 8 0.49 -13.47 -8.30
CA LYS A 8 0.46 -12.01 -8.42
C LYS A 8 0.94 -11.50 -9.78
N LYS A 9 0.53 -12.22 -10.86
CA LYS A 9 0.88 -11.79 -12.22
C LYS A 9 0.39 -10.37 -12.46
N PRO A 10 1.24 -9.42 -12.84
CA PRO A 10 0.88 -8.00 -12.88
C PRO A 10 -0.38 -7.69 -13.68
N TYR A 11 -0.56 -8.38 -14.82
CA TYR A 11 -1.73 -8.19 -15.67
C TYR A 11 -3.04 -8.64 -15.01
N ASP A 12 -3.04 -9.79 -14.31
CA ASP A 12 -4.23 -10.34 -13.66
C ASP A 12 -4.63 -9.45 -12.46
N VAL A 13 -3.64 -8.99 -11.69
CA VAL A 13 -3.81 -8.05 -10.58
C VAL A 13 -4.37 -6.72 -11.08
N ALA A 14 -3.78 -6.12 -12.12
CA ALA A 14 -4.28 -4.87 -12.71
C ALA A 14 -5.72 -5.01 -13.23
N THR A 15 -6.02 -6.10 -13.95
CA THR A 15 -7.36 -6.37 -14.47
C THR A 15 -8.40 -6.50 -13.36
N MET A 16 -8.05 -7.15 -12.27
CA MET A 16 -8.92 -7.24 -11.08
C MET A 16 -9.19 -5.86 -10.48
N PHE A 17 -8.15 -5.04 -10.26
CA PHE A 17 -8.30 -3.69 -9.71
C PHE A 17 -9.06 -2.76 -10.65
N ASP A 18 -8.82 -2.81 -11.95
CA ASP A 18 -9.58 -2.07 -12.96
C ASP A 18 -11.09 -2.38 -12.85
N GLY A 19 -11.43 -3.66 -12.63
CA GLY A 19 -12.82 -4.11 -12.52
C GLY A 19 -13.57 -3.58 -11.28
N ILE A 20 -12.85 -3.25 -10.21
CA ILE A 20 -13.43 -2.79 -8.94
C ILE A 20 -13.17 -1.31 -8.63
N ALA A 21 -12.46 -0.57 -9.49
CA ALA A 21 -11.96 0.79 -9.23
C ALA A 21 -13.03 1.75 -8.67
N LYS A 22 -14.25 1.70 -9.19
CA LYS A 22 -15.37 2.58 -8.74
C LYS A 22 -15.81 2.33 -7.30
N ARG A 23 -15.60 1.12 -6.77
CA ARG A 23 -16.06 0.69 -5.44
C ARG A 23 -14.91 0.37 -4.51
N TYR A 24 -13.68 0.48 -4.98
CA TYR A 24 -12.47 0.07 -4.26
C TYR A 24 -12.37 0.70 -2.86
N ASP A 25 -12.53 2.03 -2.78
CA ASP A 25 -12.41 2.73 -1.50
C ASP A 25 -13.51 2.31 -0.51
N LEU A 26 -14.74 2.14 -0.99
CA LEU A 26 -15.84 1.63 -0.16
C LEU A 26 -15.57 0.19 0.32
N MET A 27 -15.02 -0.66 -0.55
CA MET A 27 -14.66 -2.03 -0.20
C MET A 27 -13.60 -2.06 0.88
N ASN A 28 -12.55 -1.24 0.75
CA ASN A 28 -11.49 -1.12 1.77
C ASN A 28 -12.04 -0.58 3.08
N ASP A 29 -12.90 0.41 3.05
CA ASP A 29 -13.49 1.01 4.26
C ASP A 29 -14.34 -0.02 5.01
N VAL A 30 -15.16 -0.79 4.30
CA VAL A 30 -15.94 -1.89 4.89
C VAL A 30 -15.00 -2.99 5.44
N ALA A 31 -13.99 -3.43 4.69
CA ALA A 31 -13.04 -4.46 5.13
C ALA A 31 -12.23 -4.02 6.35
N ALA A 32 -11.92 -2.74 6.44
CA ALA A 32 -11.19 -2.11 7.55
C ALA A 32 -12.09 -1.63 8.70
N MET A 33 -13.40 -1.90 8.64
CA MET A 33 -14.37 -1.44 9.64
C MET A 33 -14.28 0.08 9.89
N GLY A 34 -14.13 0.89 8.83
CA GLY A 34 -14.05 2.34 8.88
C GLY A 34 -12.72 2.91 9.38
N GLN A 35 -11.67 2.10 9.53
CA GLN A 35 -10.39 2.55 10.11
C GLN A 35 -9.37 3.08 9.10
N VAL A 36 -9.66 2.99 7.79
CA VAL A 36 -8.71 3.39 6.72
C VAL A 36 -8.28 4.85 6.86
N GLY A 37 -9.20 5.75 7.23
CA GLY A 37 -8.89 7.17 7.46
C GLY A 37 -7.82 7.36 8.54
N MET A 38 -8.03 6.77 9.72
CA MET A 38 -7.07 6.83 10.83
C MET A 38 -5.69 6.26 10.45
N TRP A 39 -5.66 5.13 9.73
CA TRP A 39 -4.38 4.54 9.29
C TRP A 39 -3.65 5.44 8.28
N ARG A 40 -4.41 6.12 7.41
CA ARG A 40 -3.87 7.08 6.45
C ARG A 40 -3.27 8.29 7.16
N ASP A 41 -3.96 8.86 8.14
CA ASP A 41 -3.44 10.00 8.90
C ASP A 41 -2.11 9.64 9.59
N LEU A 42 -2.06 8.48 10.25
CA LEU A 42 -0.83 7.98 10.88
C LEU A 42 0.29 7.67 9.87
N MET A 43 -0.06 7.28 8.65
CA MET A 43 0.91 7.08 7.57
C MET A 43 1.48 8.42 7.08
N VAL A 44 0.64 9.43 6.92
CA VAL A 44 1.08 10.80 6.56
C VAL A 44 2.01 11.36 7.65
N ASP A 45 1.65 11.20 8.92
CA ASP A 45 2.51 11.60 10.05
C ASP A 45 3.87 10.88 10.02
N ALA A 46 3.89 9.59 9.65
CA ALA A 46 5.12 8.81 9.60
C ALA A 46 6.06 9.20 8.44
N LEU A 47 5.55 9.81 7.39
CA LEU A 47 6.37 10.39 6.33
C LEU A 47 7.23 11.54 6.86
N ASP A 48 6.75 12.27 7.89
CA ASP A 48 7.48 13.36 8.55
C ASP A 48 8.08 14.31 7.50
N ILE A 49 7.21 14.80 6.62
CA ILE A 49 7.51 15.65 5.47
C ILE A 49 7.40 17.12 5.81
N ASP A 50 8.22 17.93 5.16
CA ASP A 50 8.11 19.38 5.17
C ASP A 50 7.25 19.89 3.99
N PRO A 51 6.61 21.06 4.12
CA PRO A 51 5.88 21.66 3.01
C PRO A 51 6.78 21.86 1.77
N GLY A 52 6.34 21.32 0.64
CA GLY A 52 7.07 21.38 -0.62
C GLY A 52 7.96 20.17 -0.92
N ASP A 53 8.09 19.21 0.01
CA ASP A 53 8.78 17.94 -0.25
C ASP A 53 8.13 17.19 -1.42
N ALA A 54 8.97 16.54 -2.22
CA ALA A 54 8.51 15.67 -3.30
C ALA A 54 8.28 14.25 -2.78
N VAL A 55 7.06 13.77 -2.87
CA VAL A 55 6.67 12.43 -2.38
C VAL A 55 6.13 11.58 -3.51
N MET A 56 6.64 10.35 -3.64
CA MET A 56 6.05 9.31 -4.48
C MET A 56 5.08 8.45 -3.67
N ASP A 57 3.84 8.36 -4.11
CA ASP A 57 2.85 7.39 -3.61
C ASP A 57 2.75 6.24 -4.62
N LEU A 58 3.32 5.08 -4.28
CA LEU A 58 3.33 3.88 -5.11
C LEU A 58 2.10 3.02 -4.85
N ALA A 59 1.54 2.43 -5.90
CA ALA A 59 0.25 1.75 -5.88
C ALA A 59 -0.86 2.66 -5.33
N ALA A 60 -0.86 3.90 -5.79
CA ALA A 60 -1.71 4.98 -5.31
C ALA A 60 -3.21 4.75 -5.55
N GLY A 61 -3.56 3.84 -6.45
CA GLY A 61 -4.94 3.50 -6.78
C GLY A 61 -5.72 4.70 -7.31
N THR A 62 -6.80 5.06 -6.60
CA THR A 62 -7.61 6.24 -6.90
C THR A 62 -7.02 7.57 -6.40
N GLY A 63 -5.84 7.52 -5.76
CA GLY A 63 -5.14 8.71 -5.26
C GLY A 63 -5.66 9.24 -3.93
N THR A 64 -6.38 8.43 -3.16
CA THR A 64 -6.94 8.86 -1.87
C THR A 64 -5.84 9.16 -0.85
N SER A 65 -4.79 8.32 -0.77
CA SER A 65 -3.61 8.57 0.07
C SER A 65 -2.78 9.72 -0.47
N SER A 66 -2.58 9.77 -1.80
CA SER A 66 -1.87 10.88 -2.47
C SER A 66 -2.51 12.25 -2.17
N THR A 67 -3.84 12.30 -2.14
CA THR A 67 -4.58 13.53 -1.80
C THR A 67 -4.29 13.98 -0.36
N ALA A 68 -4.33 13.06 0.60
CA ALA A 68 -4.03 13.38 2.00
C ALA A 68 -2.58 13.87 2.19
N ILE A 69 -1.63 13.27 1.48
CA ILE A 69 -0.22 13.70 1.50
C ILE A 69 -0.06 15.11 0.88
N ALA A 70 -0.79 15.39 -0.21
CA ALA A 70 -0.79 16.71 -0.83
C ALA A 70 -1.44 17.77 0.07
N GLU A 71 -2.50 17.43 0.79
CA GLU A 71 -3.15 18.30 1.78
C GLU A 71 -2.21 18.60 2.97
N ALA A 72 -1.29 17.71 3.30
CA ALA A 72 -0.21 17.94 4.27
C ALA A 72 0.90 18.87 3.75
N GLY A 73 0.84 19.30 2.49
CA GLY A 73 1.72 20.30 1.90
C GLY A 73 2.80 19.76 0.96
N ALA A 74 2.86 18.47 0.71
CA ALA A 74 3.82 17.86 -0.19
C ALA A 74 3.44 18.02 -1.68
N ARG A 75 4.44 17.94 -2.55
CA ARG A 75 4.26 17.75 -4.00
C ARG A 75 4.25 16.25 -4.29
N VAL A 76 3.09 15.69 -4.61
CA VAL A 76 2.91 14.24 -4.74
C VAL A 76 2.86 13.80 -6.19
N VAL A 77 3.51 12.68 -6.49
CA VAL A 77 3.31 11.91 -7.72
C VAL A 77 2.66 10.58 -7.35
N ALA A 78 1.44 10.35 -7.85
CA ALA A 78 0.70 9.11 -7.69
C ALA A 78 1.11 8.12 -8.79
N ALA A 79 1.82 7.05 -8.42
CA ALA A 79 2.29 6.01 -9.33
C ALA A 79 1.48 4.73 -9.16
N ASP A 80 0.91 4.19 -10.22
CA ASP A 80 0.14 2.94 -10.17
C ASP A 80 0.29 2.13 -11.46
N PHE A 81 0.14 0.82 -11.34
CA PHE A 81 0.13 -0.09 -12.49
C PHE A 81 -1.25 -0.17 -13.16
N SER A 82 -2.34 0.02 -12.40
CA SER A 82 -3.72 -0.04 -12.88
C SER A 82 -4.17 1.27 -13.52
N LEU A 83 -4.33 1.27 -14.83
CA LEU A 83 -4.83 2.43 -15.59
C LEU A 83 -6.28 2.77 -15.21
N GLY A 84 -7.10 1.76 -14.89
CA GLY A 84 -8.48 1.95 -14.48
C GLY A 84 -8.59 2.67 -13.13
N MET A 85 -7.75 2.33 -12.17
CA MET A 85 -7.68 3.00 -10.87
C MET A 85 -7.29 4.47 -11.02
N MET A 86 -6.22 4.76 -11.77
CA MET A 86 -5.78 6.14 -12.05
C MET A 86 -6.85 6.95 -12.81
N SER A 87 -7.52 6.33 -13.78
CA SER A 87 -8.61 6.97 -14.52
C SER A 87 -9.77 7.35 -13.61
N GLU A 88 -10.13 6.47 -12.66
CA GLU A 88 -11.15 6.74 -11.67
C GLU A 88 -10.72 7.86 -10.71
N GLY A 89 -9.46 7.88 -10.26
CA GLY A 89 -8.90 8.95 -9.44
C GLY A 89 -9.00 10.31 -10.11
N ARG A 90 -8.59 10.40 -11.38
CA ARG A 90 -8.73 11.63 -12.20
C ARG A 90 -10.19 12.04 -12.34
N ARG A 91 -11.10 11.09 -12.60
CA ARG A 91 -12.55 11.35 -12.72
C ARG A 91 -13.14 11.92 -11.42
N ARG A 92 -12.63 11.51 -10.27
CA ARG A 92 -13.02 12.03 -8.93
C ARG A 92 -12.38 13.38 -8.59
N GLY A 93 -11.45 13.85 -9.42
CA GLY A 93 -10.79 15.14 -9.23
C GLY A 93 -9.65 15.08 -8.19
N ALA A 94 -8.97 13.93 -8.04
CA ALA A 94 -7.77 13.86 -7.20
C ALA A 94 -6.74 14.91 -7.67
N PRO A 95 -6.25 15.80 -6.77
CA PRO A 95 -5.46 16.98 -7.15
C PRO A 95 -3.97 16.67 -7.35
N VAL A 96 -3.64 15.48 -7.83
CA VAL A 96 -2.27 15.00 -8.00
C VAL A 96 -2.04 14.46 -9.41
N PRO A 97 -0.82 14.57 -9.96
CA PRO A 97 -0.45 13.91 -11.21
C PRO A 97 -0.37 12.40 -11.02
N PHE A 98 -0.86 11.65 -12.02
CA PHE A 98 -0.79 10.19 -12.07
C PHE A 98 0.21 9.73 -13.13
N VAL A 99 1.05 8.77 -12.78
CA VAL A 99 2.04 8.12 -13.64
C VAL A 99 1.80 6.62 -13.66
N GLY A 100 1.66 6.02 -14.85
CA GLY A 100 1.62 4.57 -15.00
C GLY A 100 2.99 3.98 -14.73
N ALA A 101 3.13 3.12 -13.71
CA ALA A 101 4.41 2.57 -13.31
C ALA A 101 4.29 1.13 -12.80
N ASP A 102 5.25 0.28 -13.17
CA ASP A 102 5.52 -0.97 -12.49
C ASP A 102 6.41 -0.68 -11.28
N GLY A 103 5.94 -1.04 -10.08
CA GLY A 103 6.69 -0.83 -8.84
C GLY A 103 8.06 -1.52 -8.83
N GLN A 104 8.25 -2.55 -9.66
CA GLN A 104 9.52 -3.27 -9.79
C GLN A 104 10.53 -2.55 -10.72
N HIS A 105 10.06 -1.57 -11.52
CA HIS A 105 10.87 -0.80 -12.47
C HIS A 105 10.29 0.61 -12.60
N LEU A 106 10.57 1.44 -11.61
CA LEU A 106 10.01 2.78 -11.52
C LEU A 106 10.62 3.72 -12.60
N PRO A 107 9.78 4.46 -13.36
CA PRO A 107 10.24 5.35 -14.42
C PRO A 107 10.75 6.70 -13.88
N PHE A 108 11.45 6.68 -12.76
CA PHE A 108 12.00 7.86 -12.11
C PHE A 108 13.52 7.72 -11.96
N ALA A 109 14.23 8.86 -11.98
CA ALA A 109 15.65 8.90 -11.70
C ALA A 109 15.94 8.52 -10.24
N ASP A 110 17.18 8.16 -9.97
CA ASP A 110 17.69 8.02 -8.60
C ASP A 110 17.53 9.35 -7.86
N ASP A 111 17.28 9.31 -6.57
CA ASP A 111 17.23 10.48 -5.68
C ASP A 111 16.17 11.54 -6.07
N ALA A 112 15.14 11.16 -6.82
CA ALA A 112 14.12 12.08 -7.34
C ALA A 112 13.14 12.61 -6.29
N PHE A 113 13.00 11.92 -5.14
CA PHE A 113 11.99 12.20 -4.13
C PHE A 113 12.60 12.37 -2.74
N ASP A 114 11.95 13.16 -1.90
CA ASP A 114 12.26 13.32 -0.48
C ASP A 114 11.73 12.15 0.34
N ALA A 115 10.62 11.56 -0.10
CA ALA A 115 10.05 10.35 0.51
C ALA A 115 9.29 9.50 -0.51
N ALA A 116 9.17 8.21 -0.21
CA ALA A 116 8.28 7.29 -0.93
C ALA A 116 7.38 6.55 0.04
N VAL A 117 6.13 6.33 -0.38
CA VAL A 117 5.13 5.59 0.40
C VAL A 117 4.43 4.56 -0.46
N ILE A 118 4.01 3.47 0.15
CA ILE A 118 3.06 2.50 -0.43
C ILE A 118 2.05 2.09 0.64
N SER A 119 0.76 2.16 0.29
CA SER A 119 -0.35 1.92 1.19
C SER A 119 -1.23 0.80 0.65
N PHE A 120 -1.28 -0.34 1.36
CA PHE A 120 -2.08 -1.53 1.01
C PHE A 120 -1.82 -2.09 -0.40
N GLY A 121 -0.64 -1.80 -0.96
CA GLY A 121 -0.25 -2.15 -2.32
C GLY A 121 0.88 -3.18 -2.41
N LEU A 122 1.82 -3.18 -1.45
CA LEU A 122 3.06 -3.94 -1.55
C LEU A 122 2.82 -5.45 -1.62
N ARG A 123 1.82 -5.97 -0.89
CA ARG A 123 1.45 -7.38 -0.93
C ARG A 123 0.93 -7.86 -2.30
N ASN A 124 0.51 -6.93 -3.16
CA ASN A 124 -0.02 -7.22 -4.50
C ASN A 124 1.07 -7.17 -5.59
N VAL A 125 2.27 -6.75 -5.26
CA VAL A 125 3.41 -6.72 -6.19
C VAL A 125 3.97 -8.14 -6.33
N HIS A 126 4.33 -8.54 -7.55
CA HIS A 126 4.87 -9.88 -7.83
C HIS A 126 6.19 -10.11 -7.06
N GLU A 127 7.14 -9.18 -7.17
CA GLU A 127 8.40 -9.20 -6.43
C GLU A 127 8.48 -7.99 -5.47
N PRO A 128 7.87 -8.08 -4.26
CA PRO A 128 7.75 -6.94 -3.37
C PRO A 128 9.09 -6.41 -2.85
N ARG A 129 10.13 -7.25 -2.79
CA ARG A 129 11.49 -6.82 -2.44
C ARG A 129 12.12 -5.96 -3.53
N MET A 130 11.84 -6.25 -4.81
CA MET A 130 12.28 -5.39 -5.92
C MET A 130 11.60 -4.02 -5.85
N ALA A 131 10.28 -4.00 -5.60
CA ALA A 131 9.58 -2.74 -5.43
C ALA A 131 10.13 -1.91 -4.26
N LEU A 132 10.46 -2.56 -3.14
CA LEU A 132 11.09 -1.88 -2.01
C LEU A 132 12.47 -1.32 -2.38
N ALA A 133 13.29 -2.07 -3.12
CA ALA A 133 14.59 -1.59 -3.62
C ALA A 133 14.45 -0.40 -4.57
N GLU A 134 13.45 -0.41 -5.46
CA GLU A 134 13.14 0.71 -6.34
C GLU A 134 12.65 1.94 -5.56
N MET A 135 11.82 1.76 -4.52
CA MET A 135 11.45 2.86 -3.62
C MET A 135 12.67 3.48 -2.95
N VAL A 136 13.63 2.66 -2.52
CA VAL A 136 14.90 3.14 -1.93
C VAL A 136 15.71 3.90 -2.97
N ARG A 137 15.86 3.39 -4.19
CA ARG A 137 16.63 4.01 -5.28
C ARG A 137 16.13 5.40 -5.64
N VAL A 138 14.83 5.59 -5.71
CA VAL A 138 14.23 6.87 -6.13
C VAL A 138 14.18 7.91 -5.01
N VAL A 139 14.44 7.52 -3.76
CA VAL A 139 14.45 8.42 -2.60
C VAL A 139 15.88 8.87 -2.31
N ARG A 140 16.08 10.18 -2.16
CA ARG A 140 17.39 10.77 -1.89
C ARG A 140 17.98 10.32 -0.55
N PRO A 141 19.31 10.36 -0.37
CA PRO A 141 19.93 10.13 0.92
C PRO A 141 19.30 11.01 2.04
N GLY A 142 19.02 10.41 3.19
CA GLY A 142 18.31 11.04 4.30
C GLY A 142 16.77 11.06 4.15
N GLY A 143 16.26 10.71 2.97
CA GLY A 143 14.82 10.60 2.71
C GLY A 143 14.19 9.35 3.35
N LYS A 144 12.88 9.25 3.31
CA LYS A 144 12.12 8.26 4.05
C LYS A 144 11.34 7.33 3.15
N VAL A 145 11.32 6.05 3.49
CA VAL A 145 10.44 5.05 2.86
C VAL A 145 9.45 4.56 3.89
N VAL A 146 8.16 4.62 3.56
CA VAL A 146 7.04 4.24 4.44
C VAL A 146 6.17 3.19 3.76
N VAL A 147 5.84 2.13 4.48
CA VAL A 147 4.89 1.09 4.06
C VAL A 147 3.80 0.94 5.10
N CYS A 148 2.55 1.16 4.69
CA CYS A 148 1.37 0.88 5.49
C CYS A 148 0.68 -0.35 4.88
N GLU A 149 0.72 -1.50 5.58
CA GLU A 149 0.21 -2.75 5.01
C GLU A 149 -0.46 -3.62 6.08
N PHE A 150 -1.37 -4.50 5.63
CA PHE A 150 -1.91 -5.53 6.50
C PHE A 150 -0.79 -6.37 7.10
N SER A 151 -1.06 -6.92 8.29
CA SER A 151 -0.06 -7.69 9.01
C SER A 151 -0.74 -8.70 9.95
N THR A 152 0.05 -9.35 10.79
CA THR A 152 -0.40 -10.41 11.68
C THR A 152 -0.70 -9.85 13.06
N PRO A 153 -1.94 -9.99 13.61
CA PRO A 153 -2.24 -9.58 14.98
C PRO A 153 -1.29 -10.23 15.99
N THR A 154 -0.81 -9.42 16.93
CA THR A 154 0.24 -9.84 17.87
C THR A 154 -0.30 -10.66 19.05
N TRP A 155 -1.59 -10.52 19.40
CA TRP A 155 -2.23 -11.29 20.45
C TRP A 155 -2.94 -12.53 19.89
N GLY A 156 -2.51 -13.73 20.28
CA GLY A 156 -2.94 -15.01 19.71
C GLY A 156 -4.47 -15.22 19.65
N PRO A 157 -5.23 -14.99 20.73
CA PRO A 157 -6.69 -15.11 20.67
C PRO A 157 -7.34 -14.15 19.65
N PHE A 158 -6.85 -12.93 19.55
CA PHE A 158 -7.34 -11.96 18.57
C PHE A 158 -6.96 -12.36 17.13
N ARG A 159 -5.74 -12.88 16.93
CA ARG A 159 -5.32 -13.44 15.64
C ARG A 159 -6.29 -14.51 15.14
N THR A 160 -6.66 -15.47 16.00
CA THR A 160 -7.59 -16.55 15.64
C THR A 160 -8.99 -16.01 15.25
N VAL A 161 -9.46 -14.96 15.92
CA VAL A 161 -10.74 -14.31 15.58
C VAL A 161 -10.63 -13.57 14.27
N TYR A 162 -9.54 -12.84 14.04
CA TYR A 162 -9.28 -12.07 12.81
C TYR A 162 -9.14 -12.98 11.58
N GLU A 163 -8.41 -14.09 11.70
CA GLU A 163 -8.28 -15.08 10.61
C GLU A 163 -9.66 -15.70 10.25
N LYS A 164 -10.47 -16.00 11.25
CA LYS A 164 -11.86 -16.48 11.01
C LYS A 164 -12.72 -15.40 10.35
N TYR A 165 -12.53 -14.14 10.72
CA TYR A 165 -13.22 -13.02 10.09
C TYR A 165 -12.83 -12.92 8.61
N LEU A 166 -11.53 -12.93 8.28
CA LEU A 166 -11.04 -12.88 6.91
C LEU A 166 -11.56 -14.04 6.05
N LEU A 167 -11.51 -15.28 6.58
CA LEU A 167 -11.85 -16.47 5.82
C LEU A 167 -13.36 -16.72 5.67
N ARG A 168 -14.20 -16.22 6.59
CA ARG A 168 -15.62 -16.57 6.63
C ARG A 168 -16.55 -15.37 6.57
N ALA A 169 -16.31 -14.37 7.41
CA ALA A 169 -17.24 -13.26 7.53
C ALA A 169 -17.08 -12.26 6.36
N LEU A 170 -15.87 -11.94 5.99
CA LEU A 170 -15.58 -10.97 4.92
C LEU A 170 -16.13 -11.44 3.56
N PRO A 171 -15.87 -12.67 3.07
CA PRO A 171 -16.47 -13.17 1.83
C PRO A 171 -18.01 -13.28 1.90
N ALA A 172 -18.57 -13.66 3.05
CA ALA A 172 -20.01 -13.76 3.22
C ALA A 172 -20.73 -12.40 3.15
N VAL A 173 -20.12 -11.36 3.74
CA VAL A 173 -20.64 -9.98 3.65
C VAL A 173 -20.46 -9.47 2.21
N ALA A 174 -19.31 -9.72 1.60
CA ALA A 174 -19.06 -9.34 0.22
C ALA A 174 -20.06 -9.94 -0.77
N GLY A 175 -20.38 -11.24 -0.65
CA GLY A 175 -21.35 -11.92 -1.50
C GLY A 175 -22.76 -11.34 -1.44
N ARG A 176 -23.08 -10.55 -0.40
CA ARG A 176 -24.40 -9.91 -0.22
C ARG A 176 -24.48 -8.51 -0.83
N PHE A 177 -23.34 -7.83 -1.01
CA PHE A 177 -23.28 -6.42 -1.44
C PHE A 177 -22.40 -6.18 -2.66
N ALA A 178 -21.59 -7.16 -3.10
CA ALA A 178 -20.61 -7.00 -4.16
C ALA A 178 -20.85 -7.96 -5.33
N THR A 179 -20.56 -7.48 -6.53
CA THR A 179 -20.58 -8.27 -7.77
C THR A 179 -19.31 -9.11 -7.98
N THR A 180 -18.33 -9.04 -7.06
CA THR A 180 -17.02 -9.69 -7.20
C THR A 180 -16.56 -10.33 -5.89
N VAL A 181 -17.07 -11.53 -5.59
CA VAL A 181 -16.63 -12.37 -4.45
C VAL A 181 -15.12 -12.66 -4.55
N ASP A 182 -14.63 -12.89 -5.77
CA ASP A 182 -13.23 -13.24 -6.06
C ASP A 182 -12.21 -12.22 -5.53
N ALA A 183 -12.54 -10.91 -5.56
CA ALA A 183 -11.64 -9.86 -5.06
C ALA A 183 -11.48 -9.90 -3.53
N TYR A 184 -12.53 -10.28 -2.80
CA TYR A 184 -12.46 -10.41 -1.33
C TYR A 184 -11.79 -11.71 -0.89
N GLU A 185 -11.96 -12.79 -1.65
CA GLU A 185 -11.21 -14.03 -1.43
C GLU A 185 -9.72 -13.79 -1.65
N TYR A 186 -9.34 -13.13 -2.76
CA TYR A 186 -7.96 -12.71 -3.00
C TYR A 186 -7.42 -11.81 -1.88
N LEU A 187 -8.21 -10.83 -1.40
CA LEU A 187 -7.82 -9.98 -0.29
C LEU A 187 -7.49 -10.81 0.96
N ALA A 188 -8.36 -11.74 1.34
CA ALA A 188 -8.13 -12.60 2.51
C ALA A 188 -6.89 -13.49 2.34
N GLU A 189 -6.75 -14.14 1.18
CA GLU A 189 -5.60 -14.99 0.85
C GLU A 189 -4.29 -14.20 0.86
N SER A 190 -4.26 -13.03 0.22
CA SER A 190 -3.07 -12.17 0.14
C SER A 190 -2.64 -11.61 1.50
N ILE A 191 -3.58 -11.36 2.43
CA ILE A 191 -3.28 -10.95 3.80
C ILE A 191 -2.68 -12.11 4.60
N LEU A 192 -3.23 -13.31 4.47
CA LEU A 192 -2.77 -14.49 5.22
C LEU A 192 -1.40 -14.99 4.75
N ASP A 193 -1.07 -14.80 3.46
CA ASP A 193 0.23 -15.15 2.86
C ASP A 193 1.31 -14.08 3.13
N TRP A 194 0.91 -12.89 3.59
CA TRP A 194 1.82 -11.76 3.79
C TRP A 194 2.67 -11.93 5.05
N PRO A 195 3.98 -11.57 5.01
CA PRO A 195 4.86 -11.70 6.15
C PRO A 195 4.44 -10.85 7.35
N ASP A 196 4.88 -11.27 8.53
CA ASP A 196 4.70 -10.50 9.76
C ASP A 196 5.55 -9.22 9.78
N GLN A 197 5.30 -8.38 10.77
CA GLN A 197 5.93 -7.08 10.94
C GLN A 197 7.46 -7.16 10.99
N GLU A 198 7.99 -8.13 11.74
CA GLU A 198 9.44 -8.26 11.91
C GLU A 198 10.12 -8.78 10.64
N SER A 199 9.44 -9.62 9.88
CA SER A 199 9.92 -10.09 8.58
C SER A 199 9.96 -8.94 7.57
N LEU A 200 8.93 -8.08 7.52
CA LEU A 200 8.94 -6.91 6.65
C LEU A 200 10.00 -5.88 7.11
N ARG A 201 10.19 -5.69 8.41
CA ARG A 201 11.27 -4.84 8.92
C ARG A 201 12.65 -5.32 8.45
N ARG A 202 12.88 -6.65 8.42
CA ARG A 202 14.13 -7.21 7.88
C ARG A 202 14.30 -6.90 6.39
N TRP A 203 13.22 -6.95 5.59
CA TRP A 203 13.28 -6.57 4.18
C TRP A 203 13.69 -5.11 3.99
N PHE A 204 13.30 -4.21 4.89
CA PHE A 204 13.79 -2.82 4.89
C PHE A 204 15.29 -2.75 5.06
N GLY A 205 15.86 -3.49 6.03
CA GLY A 205 17.30 -3.58 6.22
C GLY A 205 18.03 -4.22 5.02
N ASP A 206 17.46 -5.30 4.45
CA ASP A 206 17.99 -5.98 3.26
C ASP A 206 18.01 -5.04 2.03
N ALA A 207 17.05 -4.11 1.95
CA ALA A 207 16.98 -3.08 0.91
C ALA A 207 17.93 -1.89 1.14
N GLY A 208 18.70 -1.90 2.24
CA GLY A 208 19.68 -0.87 2.57
C GLY A 208 19.15 0.29 3.41
N LEU A 209 17.92 0.22 3.91
CA LEU A 209 17.37 1.25 4.80
C LEU A 209 17.93 1.13 6.22
N GLU A 210 18.21 2.26 6.82
CA GLU A 210 18.62 2.41 8.22
C GLU A 210 17.45 2.86 9.10
N GLN A 211 17.65 2.86 10.43
CA GLN A 211 16.66 3.28 11.43
C GLN A 211 15.30 2.61 11.22
N THR A 212 15.32 1.35 10.76
CA THR A 212 14.11 0.60 10.42
C THR A 212 13.29 0.30 11.67
N GLN A 213 12.02 0.69 11.64
CA GLN A 213 11.09 0.51 12.74
C GLN A 213 9.68 0.23 12.21
N TYR A 214 8.83 -0.32 13.07
CA TYR A 214 7.41 -0.45 12.76
C TYR A 214 6.53 -0.11 13.96
N ARG A 215 5.29 0.25 13.66
CA ARG A 215 4.22 0.49 14.63
C ARG A 215 3.02 -0.34 14.28
N ASN A 216 2.52 -1.14 15.22
CA ASN A 216 1.27 -1.87 15.06
C ASN A 216 0.07 -0.94 15.19
N LEU A 217 -0.87 -1.06 14.27
CA LEU A 217 -2.16 -0.39 14.28
C LEU A 217 -3.27 -1.42 14.48
N SER A 218 -4.33 -1.04 15.18
CA SER A 218 -5.51 -1.89 15.39
C SER A 218 -5.17 -3.32 15.89
N GLY A 219 -4.30 -3.42 16.89
CA GLY A 219 -3.89 -4.71 17.46
C GLY A 219 -2.99 -5.56 16.56
N GLY A 220 -2.38 -4.95 15.54
CA GLY A 220 -1.47 -5.61 14.60
C GLY A 220 -2.16 -6.09 13.31
N ILE A 221 -3.44 -5.74 13.08
CA ILE A 221 -4.10 -5.98 11.78
C ILE A 221 -3.38 -5.25 10.66
N VAL A 222 -2.87 -4.06 10.95
CA VAL A 222 -2.04 -3.23 10.07
C VAL A 222 -0.75 -2.91 10.78
N ALA A 223 0.33 -2.84 10.04
CA ALA A 223 1.60 -2.33 10.52
C ALA A 223 2.10 -1.21 9.60
N LEU A 224 2.60 -0.16 10.23
CA LEU A 224 3.23 0.96 9.58
C LEU A 224 4.74 0.81 9.76
N HIS A 225 5.46 0.59 8.65
CA HIS A 225 6.92 0.49 8.63
C HIS A 225 7.53 1.77 8.09
N ARG A 226 8.67 2.15 8.64
CA ARG A 226 9.46 3.30 8.20
C ARG A 226 10.95 2.94 8.25
N GLY A 227 11.68 3.42 7.25
CA GLY A 227 13.14 3.41 7.22
C GLY A 227 13.67 4.69 6.57
N VAL A 228 14.94 4.96 6.74
CA VAL A 228 15.65 6.12 6.20
C VAL A 228 16.71 5.64 5.21
N VAL A 229 16.79 6.28 4.04
CA VAL A 229 17.87 6.03 3.07
C VAL A 229 19.19 6.56 3.65
N PRO A 230 20.26 5.76 3.71
CA PRO A 230 21.52 6.19 4.29
C PRO A 230 22.09 7.45 3.63
N VAL A 231 22.69 8.32 4.42
CA VAL A 231 23.51 9.43 3.91
C VAL A 231 24.92 8.89 3.73
N ALA A 232 25.44 8.96 2.51
CA ALA A 232 26.84 8.60 2.28
C ALA A 232 27.77 9.48 3.15
N GLU A 233 28.66 8.84 3.91
CA GLU A 233 29.70 9.53 4.70
C GLU A 233 30.72 10.24 3.82
#